data_c4aaa7f01554659974226a19d90167ba
#
_entry.id   c4aaa7f01554659974226a19d90167ba
#
_cell.length_a   1.000
_cell.length_b   1.000
_cell.length_c   1.000
_cell.angle_alpha   90.00
_cell.angle_beta   90.00
_cell.angle_gamma   90.00
#
_symmetry.space_group_name_H-M   'P 1'
#
loop_
_entity.id
_entity.type
_entity.pdbx_description
1 polymer ?
#
loop_
_entity_poly.entity_id
_entity_poly.type
_entity_poly.pdbx_seq_one_letter_code
_entity_poly.pdbx_strand_id
1 'polypeptide(L)'
;MAGRIEDYALIGDMQTAALVCRDGTVDWLCLPRFDSHAIFAGLLGTEDHGFWRIGPAHAPDEEPPRAARRSYRGDSLVLESEWDTGRGTVRVTDFMPPRDGAPQLIRIVEGVSGRVKMRSALRMRFSYGRVVPWVHKHEGRTVAVAGPDSVWFDTPTETYGKSLTTYSDFTVAPGDRIALTISWQPSHKEPPPLPEPEQSLEATEDFWREWVEHCTYHGPYREAVVRSLITLKALTYAPTGGIVAAPTTSLPEDIGGVRNWDYRYTWLRDAAITLSSLLRTGYREEARAWREWLLRAVAGDPENLQIMYGIAGERELGEAELDWLPGYENSAPVRVGNGAAHQLQLDVYGEVTEALHLAHMTGLARNDYASLLQLKLIRYLEKHWQEPDEGIWEVRGPRRHFVHSKVMAWVAVDRTIKLIESGDADGPLEEWKQLRDDMHRDVCEKGYDKERNTFTQSYGSKELDASLLLIPQMGFLPPDDKRVIGTIEAIQRELSTPDGFILRYPTEGDHAGVDGLPGDEGAFLACSFWMADDLAMIGRVDEARKLFEKLLSLRNDLGLLAEEWDPRLKRQVGNFPQAFSHVPLIDTALRLTASGAYGG
;
A
#
# COMPACT_ATOMS: atom_id res chain seq x y z
N MET A 1 -1.42 -17.44 -17.43
CA MET A 1 -1.28 -15.97 -17.36
C MET A 1 -1.70 -15.53 -15.96
N ALA A 2 -1.14 -14.46 -15.43
CA ALA A 2 -1.60 -13.87 -14.17
C ALA A 2 -3.10 -13.55 -14.23
N GLY A 3 -3.78 -13.60 -13.07
CA GLY A 3 -5.17 -13.16 -12.94
C GLY A 3 -5.29 -11.64 -13.04
N ARG A 4 -6.51 -11.11 -13.05
CA ARG A 4 -6.72 -9.67 -12.90
C ARG A 4 -6.27 -9.22 -11.51
N ILE A 5 -5.86 -7.96 -11.36
CA ILE A 5 -5.40 -7.42 -10.06
C ILE A 5 -6.46 -7.63 -8.97
N GLU A 6 -7.72 -7.40 -9.28
CA GLU A 6 -8.85 -7.63 -8.39
C GLU A 6 -9.14 -9.11 -8.05
N ASP A 7 -8.49 -10.05 -8.73
CA ASP A 7 -8.60 -11.49 -8.42
C ASP A 7 -7.65 -11.94 -7.29
N TYR A 8 -6.77 -11.05 -6.82
CA TYR A 8 -5.80 -11.41 -5.79
C TYR A 8 -6.30 -11.11 -4.37
N ALA A 9 -5.88 -11.97 -3.45
CA ALA A 9 -5.97 -11.80 -2.01
C ALA A 9 -4.58 -11.49 -1.46
N LEU A 10 -4.51 -10.72 -0.38
CA LEU A 10 -3.28 -10.48 0.40
C LEU A 10 -3.22 -11.46 1.56
N ILE A 11 -2.10 -12.12 1.76
CA ILE A 11 -1.71 -12.77 3.02
C ILE A 11 -0.30 -12.32 3.39
N GLY A 12 0.03 -12.21 4.67
CA GLY A 12 1.32 -11.69 5.09
C GLY A 12 1.62 -11.91 6.56
N ASP A 13 2.89 -11.79 6.92
CA ASP A 13 3.44 -11.99 8.26
C ASP A 13 4.07 -10.72 8.86
N MET A 14 3.69 -9.54 8.32
CA MET A 14 4.21 -8.22 8.68
C MET A 14 5.74 -8.06 8.46
N GLN A 15 6.33 -8.90 7.61
CA GLN A 15 7.70 -8.73 7.12
C GLN A 15 7.79 -8.97 5.61
N THR A 16 6.83 -9.75 5.09
CA THR A 16 6.59 -9.95 3.67
C THR A 16 5.12 -10.29 3.43
N ALA A 17 4.74 -10.38 2.16
CA ALA A 17 3.38 -10.75 1.77
C ALA A 17 3.38 -11.60 0.50
N ALA A 18 2.34 -12.43 0.37
CA ALA A 18 2.03 -13.18 -0.83
C ALA A 18 0.68 -12.74 -1.41
N LEU A 19 0.57 -12.78 -2.72
CA LEU A 19 -0.70 -12.59 -3.42
C LEU A 19 -1.24 -13.93 -3.90
N VAL A 20 -2.47 -14.23 -3.49
CA VAL A 20 -3.18 -15.48 -3.82
C VAL A 20 -4.29 -15.18 -4.81
N CYS A 21 -4.16 -15.69 -6.04
CA CYS A 21 -5.17 -15.54 -7.09
C CYS A 21 -6.39 -16.43 -6.82
N ARG A 22 -7.53 -16.09 -7.41
CA ARG A 22 -8.81 -16.82 -7.29
C ARG A 22 -8.74 -18.28 -7.79
N ASP A 23 -7.76 -18.64 -8.60
CA ASP A 23 -7.51 -20.02 -9.05
C ASP A 23 -6.62 -20.83 -8.09
N GLY A 24 -6.28 -20.25 -6.94
CA GLY A 24 -5.41 -20.85 -5.93
C GLY A 24 -3.91 -20.72 -6.22
N THR A 25 -3.52 -19.88 -7.18
CA THR A 25 -2.11 -19.62 -7.51
C THR A 25 -1.55 -18.50 -6.63
N VAL A 26 -0.40 -18.73 -6.01
CA VAL A 26 0.49 -17.71 -5.47
C VAL A 26 1.57 -17.45 -6.51
N ASP A 27 1.54 -16.31 -7.16
CA ASP A 27 2.49 -15.93 -8.22
C ASP A 27 3.25 -14.62 -7.94
N TRP A 28 3.08 -14.12 -6.72
CA TRP A 28 3.90 -13.05 -6.15
C TRP A 28 4.28 -13.34 -4.70
N LEU A 29 5.56 -13.46 -4.43
CA LEU A 29 6.11 -13.60 -3.08
C LEU A 29 7.59 -13.22 -3.06
N CYS A 30 7.95 -12.27 -2.21
CA CYS A 30 9.33 -11.89 -1.89
C CYS A 30 9.73 -12.52 -0.55
N LEU A 31 10.94 -13.08 -0.44
CA LEU A 31 11.44 -13.63 0.81
C LEU A 31 12.91 -13.26 1.01
N PRO A 32 13.32 -12.93 2.25
CA PRO A 32 12.51 -12.97 3.50
C PRO A 32 11.76 -11.67 3.82
N ARG A 33 11.95 -10.59 3.06
CA ARG A 33 11.39 -9.24 3.29
C ARG A 33 10.54 -8.79 2.11
N PHE A 34 9.71 -7.74 2.30
CA PHE A 34 8.95 -7.11 1.21
C PHE A 34 9.84 -6.71 0.02
N ASP A 35 10.99 -6.09 0.31
CA ASP A 35 11.94 -5.57 -0.68
C ASP A 35 12.99 -6.59 -1.14
N SER A 36 12.93 -7.83 -0.67
CA SER A 36 13.77 -8.92 -1.16
C SER A 36 13.43 -9.30 -2.60
N HIS A 37 14.33 -10.00 -3.25
CA HIS A 37 14.06 -10.56 -4.57
C HIS A 37 12.90 -11.56 -4.51
N ALA A 38 11.99 -11.48 -5.48
CA ALA A 38 10.86 -12.39 -5.56
C ALA A 38 11.33 -13.82 -5.87
N ILE A 39 10.72 -14.79 -5.16
CA ILE A 39 10.82 -16.23 -5.44
C ILE A 39 9.66 -16.73 -6.30
N PHE A 40 8.55 -15.99 -6.30
CA PHE A 40 7.48 -16.13 -7.26
C PHE A 40 7.26 -14.77 -7.91
N ALA A 41 7.44 -14.71 -9.22
CA ALA A 41 7.28 -13.51 -10.04
C ALA A 41 6.40 -13.78 -11.29
N GLY A 42 5.59 -14.85 -11.24
CA GLY A 42 4.64 -15.17 -12.31
C GLY A 42 3.66 -14.05 -12.59
N LEU A 43 3.32 -13.23 -11.58
CA LEU A 43 2.50 -12.03 -11.69
C LEU A 43 3.01 -11.04 -12.75
N LEU A 44 4.33 -10.85 -12.83
CA LEU A 44 4.99 -9.93 -13.77
C LEU A 44 5.55 -10.64 -15.01
N GLY A 45 5.20 -11.91 -15.17
CA GLY A 45 5.74 -12.73 -16.23
C GLY A 45 4.81 -13.89 -16.63
N THR A 46 5.35 -15.09 -16.51
CA THR A 46 4.66 -16.35 -16.82
C THR A 46 4.92 -17.36 -15.70
N GLU A 47 4.30 -18.53 -15.78
CA GLU A 47 4.59 -19.64 -14.86
C GLU A 47 6.10 -20.02 -14.83
N ASP A 48 6.89 -19.67 -15.85
CA ASP A 48 8.33 -19.92 -15.86
C ASP A 48 9.11 -19.02 -14.86
N HIS A 49 8.49 -17.96 -14.37
CA HIS A 49 9.09 -17.04 -13.41
C HIS A 49 8.73 -17.37 -11.94
N GLY A 50 8.10 -18.52 -11.72
CA GLY A 50 7.81 -19.05 -10.38
C GLY A 50 6.37 -18.82 -9.91
N PHE A 51 5.79 -19.86 -9.33
CA PHE A 51 4.44 -19.87 -8.77
C PHE A 51 4.23 -21.07 -7.85
N TRP A 52 3.17 -21.03 -7.06
CA TRP A 52 2.66 -22.18 -6.32
C TRP A 52 1.14 -22.24 -6.40
N ARG A 53 0.60 -23.17 -7.19
CA ARG A 53 -0.85 -23.37 -7.33
C ARG A 53 -1.31 -24.60 -6.56
N ILE A 54 -2.40 -24.45 -5.79
CA ILE A 54 -3.16 -25.54 -5.19
C ILE A 54 -4.62 -25.35 -5.58
N GLY A 55 -5.19 -26.39 -6.22
CA GLY A 55 -6.60 -26.37 -6.64
C GLY A 55 -7.08 -27.74 -7.12
N PRO A 56 -8.35 -27.87 -7.51
CA PRO A 56 -8.85 -29.08 -8.13
C PRO A 56 -8.04 -29.46 -9.36
N ALA A 57 -7.71 -30.73 -9.49
CA ALA A 57 -6.97 -31.25 -10.65
C ALA A 57 -7.76 -31.04 -11.94
N HIS A 58 -7.13 -30.50 -12.96
CA HIS A 58 -7.65 -30.20 -14.29
C HIS A 58 -6.70 -30.72 -15.37
N ALA A 59 -7.21 -30.85 -16.61
CA ALA A 59 -6.37 -31.25 -17.73
C ALA A 59 -5.36 -30.14 -18.09
N PRO A 60 -4.18 -30.45 -18.67
CA PRO A 60 -3.16 -29.46 -18.98
C PRO A 60 -3.56 -28.37 -19.99
N ASP A 61 -4.58 -28.66 -20.80
CA ASP A 61 -5.17 -27.80 -21.84
C ASP A 61 -6.39 -27.01 -21.36
N GLU A 62 -6.82 -27.24 -20.12
CA GLU A 62 -7.92 -26.52 -19.49
C GLU A 62 -7.39 -25.38 -18.59
N GLU A 63 -8.13 -24.28 -18.49
CA GLU A 63 -7.84 -23.25 -17.50
C GLU A 63 -8.05 -23.79 -16.08
N PRO A 64 -7.19 -23.37 -15.12
CA PRO A 64 -7.37 -23.74 -13.73
C PRO A 64 -8.76 -23.33 -13.21
N PRO A 65 -9.47 -24.24 -12.50
CA PRO A 65 -10.75 -23.89 -11.89
C PRO A 65 -10.60 -22.74 -10.89
N ARG A 66 -11.48 -21.74 -10.99
CA ARG A 66 -11.52 -20.60 -10.07
C ARG A 66 -12.36 -20.96 -8.85
N ALA A 67 -11.97 -20.47 -7.67
CA ALA A 67 -12.75 -20.60 -6.45
C ALA A 67 -14.14 -19.98 -6.62
N ALA A 68 -15.18 -20.72 -6.24
CA ALA A 68 -16.56 -20.26 -6.28
C ALA A 68 -16.81 -19.17 -5.23
N ARG A 69 -16.19 -19.30 -4.06
CA ARG A 69 -16.28 -18.37 -2.94
C ARG A 69 -14.90 -18.14 -2.33
N ARG A 70 -14.67 -16.90 -1.88
CA ARG A 70 -13.49 -16.54 -1.07
C ARG A 70 -13.92 -15.60 0.04
N SER A 71 -13.28 -15.72 1.18
CA SER A 71 -13.42 -14.78 2.30
C SER A 71 -12.22 -14.89 3.23
N TYR A 72 -11.93 -13.83 3.95
CA TYR A 72 -11.06 -13.95 5.11
C TYR A 72 -11.87 -14.51 6.29
N ARG A 73 -11.23 -15.32 7.15
CA ARG A 73 -11.82 -15.78 8.40
C ARG A 73 -11.92 -14.59 9.37
N GLY A 74 -13.13 -14.10 9.57
CA GLY A 74 -13.39 -12.94 10.44
C GLY A 74 -12.54 -11.74 10.05
N ASP A 75 -12.11 -11.01 11.06
CA ASP A 75 -11.24 -9.84 10.93
C ASP A 75 -9.75 -10.27 10.95
N SER A 76 -9.30 -11.02 9.93
CA SER A 76 -7.94 -11.56 9.83
C SER A 76 -7.37 -11.50 8.41
N LEU A 77 -6.13 -12.00 8.20
CA LEU A 77 -5.54 -12.33 6.90
C LEU A 77 -5.42 -13.85 6.67
N VAL A 78 -6.28 -14.62 7.29
CA VAL A 78 -6.45 -16.05 6.99
C VAL A 78 -7.48 -16.17 5.88
N LEU A 79 -7.01 -16.49 4.67
CA LEU A 79 -7.85 -16.60 3.47
C LEU A 79 -8.47 -17.98 3.36
N GLU A 80 -9.77 -18.08 3.16
CA GLU A 80 -10.45 -19.29 2.72
C GLU A 80 -10.92 -19.15 1.28
N SER A 81 -10.58 -20.14 0.47
CA SER A 81 -11.06 -20.29 -0.90
C SER A 81 -11.76 -21.63 -1.06
N GLU A 82 -12.97 -21.64 -1.63
CA GLU A 82 -13.76 -22.86 -1.83
C GLU A 82 -14.05 -23.10 -3.32
N TRP A 83 -13.88 -24.37 -3.72
CA TRP A 83 -14.24 -24.85 -5.04
C TRP A 83 -15.39 -25.85 -4.95
N ASP A 84 -16.47 -25.56 -5.68
CA ASP A 84 -17.55 -26.50 -5.90
C ASP A 84 -17.27 -27.21 -7.21
N THR A 85 -16.96 -28.50 -7.13
CA THR A 85 -16.74 -29.36 -8.29
C THR A 85 -17.93 -30.29 -8.50
N GLY A 86 -18.06 -30.88 -9.67
CA GLY A 86 -19.11 -31.91 -9.90
C GLY A 86 -18.95 -33.17 -9.04
N ARG A 87 -17.90 -33.26 -8.20
CA ARG A 87 -17.58 -34.44 -7.37
C ARG A 87 -17.57 -34.14 -5.87
N GLY A 88 -17.69 -32.86 -5.49
CA GLY A 88 -17.67 -32.42 -4.11
C GLY A 88 -17.14 -31.00 -3.97
N THR A 89 -17.08 -30.54 -2.74
CA THR A 89 -16.57 -29.22 -2.33
C THR A 89 -15.26 -29.39 -1.57
N VAL A 90 -14.29 -28.56 -1.89
CA VAL A 90 -12.99 -28.49 -1.21
C VAL A 90 -12.71 -27.04 -0.78
N ARG A 91 -12.09 -26.86 0.38
CA ARG A 91 -11.61 -25.59 0.90
C ARG A 91 -10.10 -25.59 1.00
N VAL A 92 -9.48 -24.47 0.67
CA VAL A 92 -8.07 -24.20 0.93
C VAL A 92 -7.99 -22.98 1.86
N THR A 93 -7.29 -23.15 2.97
CA THR A 93 -7.00 -22.08 3.92
C THR A 93 -5.55 -21.66 3.75
N ASP A 94 -5.32 -20.44 3.32
CA ASP A 94 -4.01 -19.85 3.02
C ASP A 94 -3.67 -18.77 4.04
N PHE A 95 -2.48 -18.83 4.64
CA PHE A 95 -2.03 -17.84 5.60
C PHE A 95 -0.52 -17.84 5.77
N MET A 96 -0.01 -16.73 6.32
CA MET A 96 1.35 -16.59 6.79
C MET A 96 1.29 -16.22 8.28
N PRO A 97 1.79 -17.09 9.18
CA PRO A 97 1.74 -16.79 10.62
C PRO A 97 2.64 -15.59 10.97
N PRO A 98 2.26 -14.78 11.98
CA PRO A 98 3.13 -13.75 12.51
C PRO A 98 4.52 -14.31 12.79
N ARG A 99 5.55 -13.62 12.28
CA ARG A 99 6.89 -14.20 12.19
C ARG A 99 7.59 -14.23 13.55
N ASP A 100 7.90 -15.44 14.02
CA ASP A 100 8.76 -15.71 15.17
C ASP A 100 9.92 -16.65 14.77
N GLY A 101 10.51 -16.47 13.61
CA GLY A 101 11.58 -17.33 13.09
C GLY A 101 11.67 -17.29 11.57
N ALA A 102 11.71 -18.47 10.95
CA ALA A 102 11.69 -18.58 9.50
C ALA A 102 10.32 -18.14 8.92
N PRO A 103 10.28 -17.33 7.85
CA PRO A 103 9.02 -17.02 7.17
C PRO A 103 8.39 -18.30 6.62
N GLN A 104 7.07 -18.42 6.81
CA GLN A 104 6.30 -19.56 6.35
C GLN A 104 5.07 -19.11 5.56
N LEU A 105 4.76 -19.82 4.50
CA LEU A 105 3.46 -19.79 3.82
C LEU A 105 2.82 -21.17 3.96
N ILE A 106 1.69 -21.21 4.65
CA ILE A 106 0.97 -22.44 5.00
C ILE A 106 -0.35 -22.48 4.24
N ARG A 107 -0.64 -23.64 3.64
CA ARG A 107 -1.85 -23.89 2.84
C ARG A 107 -2.48 -25.21 3.27
N ILE A 108 -3.65 -25.15 3.91
CA ILE A 108 -4.37 -26.32 4.43
C ILE A 108 -5.52 -26.64 3.50
N VAL A 109 -5.50 -27.83 2.91
CA VAL A 109 -6.57 -28.34 2.03
C VAL A 109 -7.52 -29.21 2.83
N GLU A 110 -8.80 -28.87 2.85
CA GLU A 110 -9.85 -29.57 3.57
C GLU A 110 -10.93 -30.09 2.63
N GLY A 111 -11.26 -31.39 2.72
CA GLY A 111 -12.42 -31.97 2.07
C GLY A 111 -13.71 -31.61 2.82
N VAL A 112 -14.59 -30.83 2.18
CA VAL A 112 -15.87 -30.39 2.77
C VAL A 112 -17.00 -31.40 2.43
N SER A 113 -17.08 -31.80 1.17
CA SER A 113 -18.07 -32.80 0.73
C SER A 113 -17.58 -33.62 -0.47
N GLY A 114 -18.09 -34.82 -0.67
CA GLY A 114 -17.75 -35.67 -1.80
C GLY A 114 -16.29 -36.15 -1.79
N ARG A 115 -15.69 -36.33 -2.96
CA ARG A 115 -14.26 -36.70 -3.12
C ARG A 115 -13.67 -35.88 -4.25
N VAL A 116 -12.76 -35.00 -3.91
CA VAL A 116 -12.15 -34.07 -4.86
C VAL A 116 -10.66 -34.41 -5.07
N LYS A 117 -10.28 -34.58 -6.33
CA LYS A 117 -8.86 -34.70 -6.70
C LYS A 117 -8.23 -33.33 -6.71
N MET A 118 -7.14 -33.21 -5.99
CA MET A 118 -6.36 -31.97 -5.86
C MET A 118 -4.99 -32.11 -6.49
N ARG A 119 -4.45 -31.00 -6.94
CA ARG A 119 -3.07 -30.88 -7.39
C ARG A 119 -2.39 -29.69 -6.76
N SER A 120 -1.20 -29.93 -6.19
CA SER A 120 -0.22 -28.89 -5.90
C SER A 120 0.82 -28.87 -7.02
N ALA A 121 1.10 -27.68 -7.57
CA ALA A 121 2.14 -27.44 -8.56
C ALA A 121 3.01 -26.28 -8.07
N LEU A 122 4.25 -26.60 -7.69
CA LEU A 122 5.21 -25.65 -7.11
C LEU A 122 6.43 -25.52 -8.02
N ARG A 123 6.59 -24.33 -8.63
CA ARG A 123 7.77 -23.98 -9.42
C ARG A 123 8.51 -22.88 -8.69
N MET A 124 9.56 -23.25 -7.96
CA MET A 124 10.41 -22.29 -7.27
C MET A 124 11.42 -21.66 -8.24
N ARG A 125 11.54 -20.34 -8.16
CA ARG A 125 12.53 -19.55 -8.87
C ARG A 125 13.09 -18.52 -7.90
N PHE A 126 14.24 -17.97 -8.23
CA PHE A 126 14.85 -16.91 -7.42
C PHE A 126 15.19 -15.73 -8.30
N SER A 127 15.45 -14.57 -7.69
CA SER A 127 15.81 -13.34 -8.39
C SER A 127 14.83 -13.01 -9.52
N TYR A 128 13.53 -12.94 -9.18
CA TYR A 128 12.47 -12.60 -10.13
C TYR A 128 12.40 -13.55 -11.34
N GLY A 129 12.52 -14.84 -11.08
CA GLY A 129 12.43 -15.86 -12.13
C GLY A 129 13.73 -16.19 -12.86
N ARG A 130 14.79 -15.39 -12.68
CA ARG A 130 16.05 -15.52 -13.41
C ARG A 130 16.86 -16.74 -13.01
N VAL A 131 16.79 -17.14 -11.73
CA VAL A 131 17.64 -18.21 -11.19
C VAL A 131 16.82 -19.47 -10.96
N VAL A 132 17.18 -20.56 -11.63
CA VAL A 132 16.64 -21.90 -11.42
C VAL A 132 17.40 -22.56 -10.26
N PRO A 133 16.72 -22.95 -9.16
CA PRO A 133 17.39 -23.53 -8.01
C PRO A 133 17.82 -24.98 -8.26
N TRP A 134 18.76 -25.44 -7.46
CA TRP A 134 19.01 -26.86 -7.27
C TRP A 134 17.96 -27.41 -6.31
N VAL A 135 17.12 -28.34 -6.78
CA VAL A 135 16.05 -28.97 -6.00
C VAL A 135 16.42 -30.40 -5.68
N HIS A 136 16.41 -30.77 -4.42
CA HIS A 136 16.70 -32.15 -3.97
C HIS A 136 15.91 -32.52 -2.70
N LYS A 137 16.00 -33.78 -2.29
CA LYS A 137 15.45 -34.26 -1.02
C LYS A 137 16.51 -34.22 0.07
N HIS A 138 16.13 -33.72 1.23
CA HIS A 138 16.92 -33.74 2.44
C HIS A 138 16.04 -34.23 3.60
N GLU A 139 16.36 -35.38 4.19
CA GLU A 139 15.59 -36.02 5.26
C GLU A 139 14.07 -36.11 4.98
N GLY A 140 13.71 -36.44 3.74
CA GLY A 140 12.32 -36.56 3.29
C GLY A 140 11.65 -35.25 2.85
N ARG A 141 12.18 -34.11 3.23
CA ARG A 141 11.73 -32.77 2.82
C ARG A 141 12.26 -32.42 1.43
N THR A 142 11.53 -31.59 0.69
CA THR A 142 12.05 -31.03 -0.57
C THR A 142 12.68 -29.67 -0.29
N VAL A 143 13.91 -29.46 -0.75
CA VAL A 143 14.57 -28.17 -0.62
C VAL A 143 15.05 -27.65 -1.98
N ALA A 144 14.86 -26.35 -2.22
CA ALA A 144 15.36 -25.60 -3.37
C ALA A 144 16.42 -24.61 -2.88
N VAL A 145 17.62 -24.69 -3.42
CA VAL A 145 18.76 -23.86 -3.02
C VAL A 145 19.24 -23.05 -4.20
N ALA A 146 19.45 -21.73 -3.98
CA ALA A 146 20.03 -20.83 -4.96
C ALA A 146 20.84 -19.73 -4.27
N GLY A 147 22.17 -19.85 -4.31
CA GLY A 147 23.07 -18.89 -3.67
C GLY A 147 22.84 -18.78 -2.16
N PRO A 148 22.52 -17.58 -1.62
CA PRO A 148 22.33 -17.40 -0.19
C PRO A 148 20.97 -17.93 0.33
N ASP A 149 20.06 -18.31 -0.55
CA ASP A 149 18.66 -18.61 -0.23
C ASP A 149 18.37 -20.11 -0.31
N SER A 150 17.52 -20.60 0.60
CA SER A 150 16.89 -21.92 0.51
C SER A 150 15.41 -21.83 0.84
N VAL A 151 14.59 -22.58 0.10
CA VAL A 151 13.16 -22.74 0.35
C VAL A 151 12.85 -24.22 0.57
N TRP A 152 12.27 -24.52 1.71
CA TRP A 152 11.90 -25.86 2.15
C TRP A 152 10.41 -26.08 1.90
N PHE A 153 10.07 -27.19 1.29
CA PHE A 153 8.68 -27.59 1.03
C PHE A 153 8.35 -28.86 1.81
N ASP A 154 7.37 -28.74 2.67
CA ASP A 154 6.87 -29.78 3.55
C ASP A 154 5.44 -30.16 3.20
N THR A 155 5.19 -31.46 3.05
CA THR A 155 3.86 -32.01 2.78
C THR A 155 3.83 -33.49 3.17
N PRO A 156 2.70 -34.02 3.71
CA PRO A 156 2.55 -35.43 3.99
C PRO A 156 2.27 -36.28 2.72
N THR A 157 2.06 -35.63 1.56
CA THR A 157 1.73 -36.28 0.31
C THR A 157 2.99 -36.60 -0.52
N GLU A 158 2.91 -37.60 -1.39
CA GLU A 158 4.02 -37.90 -2.30
C GLU A 158 4.24 -36.77 -3.30
N THR A 159 5.53 -36.50 -3.58
CA THR A 159 5.92 -35.47 -4.52
C THR A 159 6.77 -36.03 -5.64
N TYR A 160 6.59 -35.48 -6.86
CA TYR A 160 7.39 -35.83 -8.02
C TYR A 160 7.76 -34.58 -8.82
N GLY A 161 8.93 -34.62 -9.49
CA GLY A 161 9.40 -33.54 -10.35
C GLY A 161 9.06 -33.78 -11.82
N LYS A 162 8.55 -32.75 -12.51
CA LYS A 162 8.36 -32.76 -13.96
C LYS A 162 8.54 -31.33 -14.50
N SER A 163 9.36 -31.18 -15.55
CA SER A 163 9.58 -29.88 -16.21
C SER A 163 9.91 -28.75 -15.23
N LEU A 164 10.86 -28.99 -14.32
CA LEU A 164 11.32 -28.05 -13.29
C LEU A 164 10.21 -27.56 -12.33
N THR A 165 9.15 -28.35 -12.18
CA THR A 165 8.04 -28.12 -11.25
C THR A 165 7.90 -29.33 -10.34
N THR A 166 7.69 -29.10 -9.05
CA THR A 166 7.37 -30.14 -8.07
C THR A 166 5.85 -30.27 -7.98
N TYR A 167 5.34 -31.44 -8.25
CA TYR A 167 3.92 -31.79 -8.18
C TYR A 167 3.62 -32.67 -6.99
N SER A 168 2.39 -32.55 -6.49
CA SER A 168 1.75 -33.50 -5.61
C SER A 168 0.29 -33.65 -6.01
N ASP A 169 -0.13 -34.87 -6.33
CA ASP A 169 -1.52 -35.25 -6.65
C ASP A 169 -2.10 -36.06 -5.50
N PHE A 170 -3.21 -35.59 -4.95
CA PHE A 170 -3.89 -36.26 -3.83
C PHE A 170 -5.41 -36.12 -3.93
N THR A 171 -6.15 -36.85 -3.10
CA THR A 171 -7.62 -36.79 -3.06
C THR A 171 -8.04 -36.50 -1.63
N VAL A 172 -8.99 -35.59 -1.46
CA VAL A 172 -9.60 -35.29 -0.15
C VAL A 172 -11.06 -35.73 -0.14
N ALA A 173 -11.47 -36.29 0.99
CA ALA A 173 -12.85 -36.65 1.34
C ALA A 173 -13.30 -35.83 2.56
N PRO A 174 -14.59 -35.80 2.92
CA PRO A 174 -15.06 -35.02 4.06
C PRO A 174 -14.28 -35.33 5.35
N GLY A 175 -13.72 -34.30 5.98
CA GLY A 175 -12.92 -34.39 7.19
C GLY A 175 -11.41 -34.59 6.96
N ASP A 176 -10.98 -34.90 5.71
CA ASP A 176 -9.53 -34.92 5.43
C ASP A 176 -8.97 -33.52 5.46
N ARG A 177 -7.80 -33.35 6.12
CA ARG A 177 -7.02 -32.10 6.17
C ARG A 177 -5.58 -32.41 5.81
N ILE A 178 -5.06 -31.71 4.81
CA ILE A 178 -3.71 -31.89 4.29
C ILE A 178 -3.04 -30.52 4.25
N ALA A 179 -1.98 -30.37 5.04
CA ALA A 179 -1.20 -29.13 5.06
C ALA A 179 0.01 -29.24 4.13
N LEU A 180 0.25 -28.17 3.38
CA LEU A 180 1.43 -27.98 2.56
C LEU A 180 2.07 -26.65 2.97
N THR A 181 3.38 -26.64 3.20
CA THR A 181 4.08 -25.46 3.72
C THR A 181 5.35 -25.20 2.94
N ILE A 182 5.64 -23.94 2.64
CA ILE A 182 6.99 -23.50 2.30
C ILE A 182 7.56 -22.66 3.42
N SER A 183 8.87 -22.86 3.70
CA SER A 183 9.63 -22.08 4.68
C SER A 183 10.92 -21.61 4.04
N TRP A 184 11.31 -20.35 4.27
CA TRP A 184 12.59 -19.83 3.78
C TRP A 184 13.65 -19.87 4.90
N GLN A 185 14.88 -20.14 4.52
CA GLN A 185 16.04 -20.10 5.42
C GLN A 185 17.29 -19.68 4.64
N PRO A 186 18.24 -18.94 5.21
CA PRO A 186 19.57 -18.79 4.60
C PRO A 186 20.19 -20.15 4.30
N SER A 187 20.71 -20.34 3.09
CA SER A 187 21.16 -21.65 2.59
C SER A 187 22.29 -22.29 3.41
N HIS A 188 23.03 -21.48 4.18
CA HIS A 188 24.14 -21.93 5.05
C HIS A 188 23.68 -22.27 6.48
N LYS A 189 22.39 -22.11 6.79
CA LYS A 189 21.82 -22.43 8.09
C LYS A 189 21.25 -23.84 8.10
N GLU A 190 21.12 -24.41 9.31
CA GLU A 190 20.40 -25.66 9.53
C GLU A 190 18.95 -25.56 9.01
N PRO A 191 18.34 -26.70 8.62
CA PRO A 191 16.95 -26.70 8.18
C PRO A 191 16.01 -25.99 9.18
N PRO A 192 15.00 -25.24 8.71
CA PRO A 192 14.02 -24.66 9.62
C PRO A 192 13.25 -25.78 10.33
N PRO A 193 12.72 -25.51 11.54
CA PRO A 193 11.85 -26.46 12.24
C PRO A 193 10.71 -26.95 11.34
N LEU A 194 10.22 -28.15 11.59
CA LEU A 194 9.02 -28.63 10.91
C LEU A 194 7.83 -27.72 11.27
N PRO A 195 7.02 -27.34 10.30
CA PRO A 195 5.86 -26.50 10.56
C PRO A 195 4.80 -27.26 11.39
N GLU A 196 4.08 -26.53 12.23
CA GLU A 196 2.90 -27.00 12.97
C GLU A 196 1.65 -26.27 12.46
N PRO A 197 1.07 -26.67 11.32
CA PRO A 197 0.09 -25.87 10.60
C PRO A 197 -1.17 -25.50 11.39
N GLU A 198 -1.72 -26.42 12.20
CA GLU A 198 -2.93 -26.16 12.97
C GLU A 198 -2.68 -25.19 14.12
N GLN A 199 -1.57 -25.36 14.83
CA GLN A 199 -1.17 -24.43 15.91
C GLN A 199 -0.85 -23.05 15.32
N SER A 200 -0.16 -23.00 14.17
CA SER A 200 0.14 -21.75 13.48
C SER A 200 -1.12 -21.03 13.00
N LEU A 201 -2.14 -21.78 12.57
CA LEU A 201 -3.44 -21.22 12.18
C LEU A 201 -4.13 -20.56 13.38
N GLU A 202 -4.24 -21.28 14.49
CA GLU A 202 -4.85 -20.77 15.73
C GLU A 202 -4.12 -19.52 16.22
N ALA A 203 -2.79 -19.55 16.29
CA ALA A 203 -1.98 -18.40 16.70
C ALA A 203 -2.15 -17.19 15.74
N THR A 204 -2.33 -17.43 14.44
CA THR A 204 -2.57 -16.37 13.46
C THR A 204 -3.94 -15.72 13.65
N GLU A 205 -4.98 -16.52 13.90
CA GLU A 205 -6.33 -16.02 14.16
C GLU A 205 -6.38 -15.23 15.47
N ASP A 206 -5.72 -15.73 16.53
CA ASP A 206 -5.63 -15.05 17.83
C ASP A 206 -4.92 -13.71 17.71
N PHE A 207 -3.79 -13.66 17.02
CA PHE A 207 -3.05 -12.42 16.77
C PHE A 207 -3.94 -11.33 16.12
N TRP A 208 -4.64 -11.68 15.05
CA TRP A 208 -5.48 -10.70 14.34
C TRP A 208 -6.69 -10.29 15.17
N ARG A 209 -7.32 -11.21 15.89
CA ARG A 209 -8.43 -10.92 16.80
C ARG A 209 -8.01 -9.93 17.89
N GLU A 210 -6.91 -10.22 18.58
CA GLU A 210 -6.38 -9.33 19.63
C GLU A 210 -6.02 -7.96 19.07
N TRP A 211 -5.39 -7.90 17.89
CA TRP A 211 -5.03 -6.64 17.28
C TRP A 211 -6.26 -5.80 16.90
N VAL A 212 -7.30 -6.41 16.32
CA VAL A 212 -8.53 -5.70 15.92
C VAL A 212 -9.35 -5.20 17.11
N GLU A 213 -9.25 -5.84 18.29
CA GLU A 213 -9.93 -5.37 19.52
C GLU A 213 -9.52 -3.96 19.94
N HIS A 214 -8.36 -3.46 19.51
CA HIS A 214 -7.93 -2.09 19.76
C HIS A 214 -8.66 -1.05 18.92
N CYS A 215 -9.41 -1.45 17.87
CA CYS A 215 -10.10 -0.54 16.98
C CYS A 215 -11.22 0.22 17.68
N THR A 216 -11.12 1.54 17.73
CA THR A 216 -12.11 2.43 18.35
C THR A 216 -13.23 2.88 17.42
N TYR A 217 -13.20 2.50 16.14
CA TYR A 217 -14.24 2.85 15.18
C TYR A 217 -15.45 1.93 15.30
N HIS A 218 -16.62 2.51 15.57
CA HIS A 218 -17.90 1.80 15.70
C HIS A 218 -18.97 2.32 14.73
N GLY A 219 -18.56 3.02 13.68
CA GLY A 219 -19.45 3.57 12.66
C GLY A 219 -20.01 2.52 11.68
N PRO A 220 -20.91 2.95 10.78
CA PRO A 220 -21.63 2.07 9.86
C PRO A 220 -20.73 1.37 8.82
N TYR A 221 -19.54 1.90 8.58
CA TYR A 221 -18.57 1.33 7.62
C TYR A 221 -17.51 0.44 8.28
N ARG A 222 -17.81 -0.14 9.48
CA ARG A 222 -16.82 -0.88 10.28
C ARG A 222 -16.13 -1.98 9.49
N GLU A 223 -16.84 -2.73 8.66
CA GLU A 223 -16.25 -3.80 7.84
C GLU A 223 -15.14 -3.24 6.92
N ALA A 224 -15.42 -2.16 6.18
CA ALA A 224 -14.48 -1.56 5.27
C ALA A 224 -13.28 -0.92 5.99
N VAL A 225 -13.53 -0.26 7.12
CA VAL A 225 -12.49 0.36 7.97
C VAL A 225 -11.57 -0.69 8.55
N VAL A 226 -12.11 -1.74 9.18
CA VAL A 226 -11.30 -2.81 9.79
C VAL A 226 -10.50 -3.56 8.72
N ARG A 227 -11.08 -3.87 7.57
CA ARG A 227 -10.35 -4.49 6.44
C ARG A 227 -9.20 -3.61 5.96
N SER A 228 -9.41 -2.30 5.85
CA SER A 228 -8.36 -1.35 5.48
C SER A 228 -7.27 -1.26 6.55
N LEU A 229 -7.63 -1.22 7.84
CA LEU A 229 -6.68 -1.23 8.95
C LEU A 229 -5.81 -2.50 8.97
N ILE A 230 -6.41 -3.67 8.77
CA ILE A 230 -5.68 -4.95 8.65
C ILE A 230 -4.71 -4.92 7.46
N THR A 231 -5.14 -4.36 6.34
CA THR A 231 -4.27 -4.20 5.16
C THR A 231 -3.08 -3.31 5.48
N LEU A 232 -3.29 -2.15 6.10
CA LEU A 232 -2.22 -1.24 6.50
C LEU A 232 -1.27 -1.87 7.53
N LYS A 233 -1.81 -2.63 8.51
CA LYS A 233 -0.99 -3.40 9.45
C LYS A 233 -0.13 -4.44 8.74
N ALA A 234 -0.70 -5.14 7.76
CA ALA A 234 0.02 -6.14 6.97
C ALA A 234 1.17 -5.54 6.14
N LEU A 235 1.07 -4.25 5.75
CA LEU A 235 2.11 -3.50 5.04
C LEU A 235 3.16 -2.88 5.97
N THR A 236 3.00 -3.00 7.28
CA THR A 236 3.97 -2.54 8.27
C THR A 236 5.07 -3.59 8.45
N TYR A 237 6.32 -3.18 8.29
CA TYR A 237 7.48 -4.05 8.57
C TYR A 237 7.74 -4.08 10.07
N ALA A 238 7.24 -5.11 10.74
CA ALA A 238 7.22 -5.24 12.19
C ALA A 238 8.59 -5.03 12.88
N PRO A 239 9.74 -5.52 12.32
CA PRO A 239 11.03 -5.35 12.99
C PRO A 239 11.50 -3.91 13.15
N THR A 240 11.04 -2.98 12.32
CA THR A 240 11.54 -1.60 12.32
C THR A 240 10.45 -0.54 12.47
N GLY A 241 9.21 -0.84 12.07
CA GLY A 241 8.10 0.09 12.01
C GLY A 241 7.98 0.85 10.68
N GLY A 242 8.81 0.53 9.66
CA GLY A 242 8.63 1.05 8.31
C GLY A 242 7.33 0.52 7.68
N ILE A 243 6.71 1.30 6.79
CA ILE A 243 5.44 0.94 6.14
C ILE A 243 5.65 1.01 4.63
N VAL A 244 5.49 -0.11 3.91
CA VAL A 244 5.58 -0.11 2.44
C VAL A 244 4.32 0.48 1.82
N ALA A 245 4.47 1.19 0.70
CA ALA A 245 3.33 1.73 -0.04
C ALA A 245 2.47 0.61 -0.63
N ALA A 246 3.10 -0.47 -1.13
CA ALA A 246 2.46 -1.71 -1.54
C ALA A 246 3.46 -2.88 -1.45
N PRO A 247 3.01 -4.15 -1.37
CA PRO A 247 3.89 -5.32 -1.33
C PRO A 247 4.39 -5.72 -2.72
N THR A 248 4.02 -5.00 -3.77
CA THR A 248 4.28 -5.30 -5.18
C THR A 248 5.20 -4.27 -5.82
N THR A 249 5.78 -4.65 -6.94
CA THR A 249 6.41 -3.74 -7.90
C THR A 249 5.76 -3.87 -9.25
N SER A 250 5.81 -2.79 -10.03
CA SER A 250 5.59 -2.76 -11.49
C SER A 250 4.25 -3.30 -11.98
N LEU A 251 3.23 -3.28 -11.12
CA LEU A 251 1.86 -3.37 -11.62
C LEU A 251 1.51 -2.03 -12.28
N PRO A 252 1.00 -2.03 -13.52
CA PRO A 252 0.89 -0.82 -14.33
C PRO A 252 -0.29 0.08 -13.91
N GLU A 253 -0.07 1.39 -13.95
CA GLU A 253 -1.13 2.41 -13.88
C GLU A 253 -1.95 2.45 -15.18
N ASP A 254 -1.32 2.07 -16.31
CA ASP A 254 -1.96 1.91 -17.62
C ASP A 254 -1.54 0.57 -18.25
N ILE A 255 -2.51 -0.31 -18.55
CA ILE A 255 -2.23 -1.65 -19.09
C ILE A 255 -1.55 -1.55 -20.47
N GLY A 256 -0.35 -2.14 -20.55
CA GLY A 256 0.52 -2.02 -21.73
C GLY A 256 1.40 -0.77 -21.73
N GLY A 257 1.27 0.09 -20.73
CA GLY A 257 2.01 1.33 -20.56
C GLY A 257 3.35 1.16 -19.84
N VAL A 258 4.01 2.30 -19.59
CA VAL A 258 5.38 2.38 -19.03
C VAL A 258 5.42 2.86 -17.57
N ARG A 259 4.27 3.20 -17.00
CA ARG A 259 4.12 3.70 -15.63
C ARG A 259 4.05 2.52 -14.65
N ASN A 260 5.22 1.94 -14.37
CA ASN A 260 5.37 0.69 -13.63
C ASN A 260 6.46 0.90 -12.58
N TRP A 261 6.10 1.07 -11.28
CA TRP A 261 7.01 1.52 -10.24
C TRP A 261 7.14 0.49 -9.11
N ASP A 262 8.28 0.51 -8.40
CA ASP A 262 8.50 -0.32 -7.23
C ASP A 262 7.99 0.38 -5.96
N TYR A 263 6.97 -0.17 -5.32
CA TYR A 263 6.32 0.37 -4.13
C TYR A 263 6.65 -0.36 -2.83
N ARG A 264 7.63 -1.25 -2.85
CA ARG A 264 8.04 -2.03 -1.67
C ARG A 264 8.96 -1.25 -0.71
N TYR A 265 8.88 0.07 -0.74
CA TYR A 265 9.63 1.01 0.08
C TYR A 265 8.72 1.85 0.95
N THR A 266 9.33 2.55 1.91
CA THR A 266 8.62 3.42 2.85
C THR A 266 8.73 4.87 2.39
N TRP A 267 7.66 5.41 1.81
CA TRP A 267 7.49 6.84 1.60
C TRP A 267 7.15 7.52 2.91
N LEU A 268 7.76 8.64 3.21
CA LEU A 268 7.47 9.40 4.42
C LEU A 268 6.03 9.93 4.42
N ARG A 269 5.54 10.40 3.26
CA ARG A 269 4.15 10.82 3.05
C ARG A 269 3.17 9.68 3.36
N ASP A 270 3.27 8.56 2.67
CA ASP A 270 2.35 7.42 2.81
C ASP A 270 2.35 6.86 4.24
N ALA A 271 3.53 6.76 4.83
CA ALA A 271 3.68 6.31 6.19
C ALA A 271 3.08 7.32 7.21
N ALA A 272 3.26 8.62 7.00
CA ALA A 272 2.71 9.67 7.87
C ALA A 272 1.18 9.67 7.87
N ILE A 273 0.55 9.59 6.70
CA ILE A 273 -0.91 9.56 6.61
C ILE A 273 -1.49 8.21 7.09
N THR A 274 -0.79 7.09 6.84
CA THR A 274 -1.16 5.77 7.41
C THR A 274 -1.18 5.84 8.93
N LEU A 275 -0.15 6.44 9.50
CA LEU A 275 -0.05 6.62 10.94
C LEU A 275 -1.18 7.46 11.51
N SER A 276 -1.56 8.53 10.81
CA SER A 276 -2.67 9.38 11.21
C SER A 276 -3.98 8.58 11.32
N SER A 277 -4.27 7.72 10.33
CA SER A 277 -5.46 6.87 10.35
C SER A 277 -5.39 5.81 11.47
N LEU A 278 -4.23 5.20 11.71
CA LEU A 278 -4.01 4.26 12.81
C LEU A 278 -4.22 4.93 14.18
N LEU A 279 -3.66 6.12 14.40
CA LEU A 279 -3.84 6.87 15.65
C LEU A 279 -5.30 7.24 15.92
N ARG A 280 -6.03 7.72 14.90
CA ARG A 280 -7.45 8.09 14.99
C ARG A 280 -8.35 6.90 15.28
N THR A 281 -7.88 5.69 14.98
CA THR A 281 -8.63 4.43 15.20
C THR A 281 -8.12 3.60 16.36
N GLY A 282 -7.18 4.14 17.19
CA GLY A 282 -6.78 3.56 18.47
C GLY A 282 -5.40 2.88 18.51
N TYR A 283 -4.70 2.79 17.41
CA TYR A 283 -3.43 2.05 17.27
C TYR A 283 -2.21 2.94 17.57
N ARG A 284 -1.75 2.92 18.82
CA ARG A 284 -0.63 3.76 19.29
C ARG A 284 0.74 3.09 19.18
N GLU A 285 0.77 1.77 19.20
CA GLU A 285 2.03 1.02 19.15
C GLU A 285 2.69 1.16 17.78
N GLU A 286 1.91 1.11 16.71
CA GLU A 286 2.36 1.34 15.34
C GLU A 286 2.93 2.76 15.19
N ALA A 287 2.28 3.74 15.80
CA ALA A 287 2.73 5.12 15.80
C ALA A 287 4.08 5.29 16.48
N ARG A 288 4.28 4.62 17.62
CA ARG A 288 5.55 4.64 18.34
C ARG A 288 6.65 3.98 17.51
N ALA A 289 6.39 2.81 16.95
CA ALA A 289 7.35 2.07 16.14
C ALA A 289 7.80 2.88 14.91
N TRP A 290 6.84 3.49 14.21
CA TRP A 290 7.14 4.36 13.07
C TRP A 290 7.96 5.59 13.46
N ARG A 291 7.61 6.29 14.54
CA ARG A 291 8.39 7.44 15.03
C ARG A 291 9.84 7.05 15.30
N GLU A 292 10.06 5.91 15.95
CA GLU A 292 11.40 5.39 16.21
C GLU A 292 12.13 5.00 14.92
N TRP A 293 11.41 4.43 13.95
CA TRP A 293 11.94 4.16 12.61
C TRP A 293 12.36 5.46 11.93
N LEU A 294 11.50 6.48 11.91
CA LEU A 294 11.78 7.79 11.31
C LEU A 294 13.06 8.40 11.92
N LEU A 295 13.17 8.41 13.24
CA LEU A 295 14.33 8.96 13.93
C LEU A 295 15.63 8.23 13.54
N ARG A 296 15.58 6.93 13.28
CA ARG A 296 16.74 6.17 12.77
C ARG A 296 17.04 6.46 11.30
N ALA A 297 16.03 6.50 10.45
CA ALA A 297 16.18 6.71 9.01
C ALA A 297 16.76 8.10 8.69
N VAL A 298 16.36 9.11 9.46
CA VAL A 298 16.79 10.52 9.27
C VAL A 298 17.98 10.87 10.16
N ALA A 299 18.44 9.95 11.03
CA ALA A 299 19.52 10.23 12.00
C ALA A 299 20.78 10.81 11.36
N GLY A 300 21.28 11.90 11.97
CA GLY A 300 22.52 12.57 11.60
C GLY A 300 22.42 13.59 10.47
N ASP A 301 21.40 13.53 9.61
CA ASP A 301 21.30 14.36 8.43
C ASP A 301 19.86 14.78 8.07
N PRO A 302 19.19 15.55 8.91
CA PRO A 302 17.82 16.02 8.62
C PRO A 302 17.75 17.04 7.47
N GLU A 303 18.86 17.61 7.03
CA GLU A 303 18.92 18.52 5.90
C GLU A 303 18.85 17.78 4.55
N ASN A 304 19.24 16.50 4.53
CA ASN A 304 19.13 15.61 3.38
C ASN A 304 18.01 14.57 3.60
N LEU A 305 16.84 15.03 4.00
CA LEU A 305 15.65 14.21 4.11
C LEU A 305 15.26 13.67 2.72
N GLN A 306 15.23 12.33 2.58
CA GLN A 306 14.71 11.69 1.38
C GLN A 306 13.19 11.55 1.48
N ILE A 307 12.51 11.48 0.34
CA ILE A 307 11.06 11.26 0.31
C ILE A 307 10.69 9.81 0.66
N MET A 308 11.62 8.89 0.41
CA MET A 308 11.43 7.46 0.70
C MET A 308 12.75 6.81 1.15
N TYR A 309 12.59 5.68 1.82
CA TYR A 309 13.67 4.85 2.36
C TYR A 309 13.34 3.37 2.18
N GLY A 310 14.34 2.51 2.30
CA GLY A 310 14.12 1.08 2.50
C GLY A 310 13.37 0.82 3.83
N ILE A 311 12.78 -0.36 3.96
CA ILE A 311 11.95 -0.71 5.13
C ILE A 311 12.71 -0.75 6.46
N ALA A 312 14.04 -0.89 6.43
CA ALA A 312 14.89 -0.79 7.62
C ALA A 312 15.61 0.57 7.72
N GLY A 313 15.32 1.53 6.82
CA GLY A 313 15.91 2.86 6.79
C GLY A 313 17.05 3.01 5.81
N GLU A 314 17.19 2.08 4.84
CA GLU A 314 18.20 2.16 3.78
C GLU A 314 17.96 3.38 2.88
N ARG A 315 19.05 4.09 2.52
CA ARG A 315 19.00 5.30 1.69
C ARG A 315 19.25 5.04 0.20
N GLU A 316 19.95 3.96 -0.12
CA GLU A 316 20.31 3.61 -1.50
C GLU A 316 19.21 2.71 -2.09
N LEU A 317 18.38 3.29 -2.94
CA LEU A 317 17.25 2.62 -3.59
C LEU A 317 17.41 2.61 -5.12
N GLY A 318 18.60 2.28 -5.59
CA GLY A 318 18.96 2.34 -7.01
C GLY A 318 17.95 1.66 -7.93
N GLU A 319 17.37 2.42 -8.85
CA GLU A 319 16.39 1.91 -9.83
C GLU A 319 17.10 1.10 -10.92
N ALA A 320 16.56 -0.08 -11.22
CA ALA A 320 17.02 -0.94 -12.30
C ALA A 320 15.85 -1.60 -13.03
N GLU A 321 16.01 -1.83 -14.33
CA GLU A 321 15.01 -2.53 -15.14
C GLU A 321 15.33 -4.02 -15.26
N LEU A 322 14.31 -4.88 -15.18
CA LEU A 322 14.42 -6.33 -15.32
C LEU A 322 13.94 -6.74 -16.72
N ASP A 323 14.83 -6.70 -17.68
CA ASP A 323 14.57 -6.89 -19.12
C ASP A 323 14.11 -8.31 -19.51
N TRP A 324 14.26 -9.29 -18.61
CA TRP A 324 13.78 -10.66 -18.82
C TRP A 324 12.32 -10.89 -18.41
N LEU A 325 11.67 -9.91 -17.78
CA LEU A 325 10.25 -9.95 -17.42
C LEU A 325 9.43 -9.11 -18.40
N PRO A 326 8.37 -9.67 -19.00
CA PRO A 326 7.52 -8.92 -19.93
C PRO A 326 6.65 -7.86 -19.24
N GLY A 327 6.53 -7.92 -17.92
CA GLY A 327 5.59 -7.12 -17.13
C GLY A 327 4.17 -7.69 -17.13
N TYR A 328 3.36 -7.21 -16.19
CA TYR A 328 1.96 -7.59 -16.06
C TYR A 328 1.19 -7.23 -17.34
N GLU A 329 0.55 -8.23 -17.97
CA GLU A 329 -0.15 -8.07 -19.26
C GLU A 329 0.70 -7.34 -20.33
N ASN A 330 2.02 -7.62 -20.37
CA ASN A 330 3.03 -7.00 -21.24
C ASN A 330 3.27 -5.50 -20.98
N SER A 331 3.06 -5.04 -19.78
CA SER A 331 3.35 -3.67 -19.34
C SER A 331 4.83 -3.57 -18.90
N ALA A 332 5.69 -3.15 -19.80
CA ALA A 332 7.13 -3.01 -19.59
C ALA A 332 7.53 -1.53 -19.49
N PRO A 333 8.65 -1.22 -18.80
CA PRO A 333 9.60 -2.11 -18.14
C PRO A 333 9.11 -2.57 -16.75
N VAL A 334 9.64 -3.72 -16.29
CA VAL A 334 9.56 -4.09 -14.88
C VAL A 334 10.73 -3.46 -14.15
N ARG A 335 10.47 -2.75 -13.04
CA ARG A 335 11.48 -2.02 -12.27
C ARG A 335 11.64 -2.59 -10.86
N VAL A 336 12.84 -2.47 -10.33
CA VAL A 336 13.18 -2.65 -8.92
C VAL A 336 14.00 -1.46 -8.47
N GLY A 337 13.85 -1.05 -7.22
CA GLY A 337 14.36 0.25 -6.79
C GLY A 337 13.45 1.40 -7.25
N ASN A 338 13.74 2.63 -6.81
CA ASN A 338 12.94 3.78 -7.20
C ASN A 338 13.80 5.05 -7.28
N GLY A 339 13.91 5.61 -8.49
CA GLY A 339 14.73 6.79 -8.77
C GLY A 339 14.21 8.09 -8.17
N ALA A 340 12.94 8.13 -7.74
CA ALA A 340 12.36 9.30 -7.06
C ALA A 340 12.96 9.53 -5.65
N ALA A 341 13.66 8.56 -5.08
CA ALA A 341 14.30 8.69 -3.76
C ALA A 341 15.21 9.91 -3.60
N HIS A 342 15.73 10.46 -4.71
CA HIS A 342 16.61 11.63 -4.72
C HIS A 342 15.91 12.95 -5.07
N GLN A 343 14.59 12.96 -5.21
CA GLN A 343 13.82 14.17 -5.49
C GLN A 343 13.74 15.09 -4.27
N LEU A 344 13.66 16.40 -4.53
CA LEU A 344 13.29 17.40 -3.52
C LEU A 344 11.77 17.55 -3.51
N GLN A 345 11.13 17.24 -2.39
CA GLN A 345 9.70 17.49 -2.20
C GLN A 345 9.48 18.23 -0.89
N LEU A 346 8.92 19.43 -0.98
CA LEU A 346 8.70 20.29 0.19
C LEU A 346 7.49 19.87 1.03
N ASP A 347 6.56 19.11 0.44
CA ASP A 347 5.40 18.56 1.15
C ASP A 347 5.78 17.56 2.24
N VAL A 348 6.85 16.78 2.05
CA VAL A 348 7.32 15.77 3.01
C VAL A 348 7.57 16.35 4.41
N TYR A 349 8.04 17.59 4.49
CA TYR A 349 8.24 18.28 5.78
C TYR A 349 6.92 18.49 6.52
N GLY A 350 5.86 18.84 5.80
CA GLY A 350 4.50 18.98 6.33
C GLY A 350 3.91 17.64 6.77
N GLU A 351 4.05 16.62 5.95
CA GLU A 351 3.56 15.27 6.26
C GLU A 351 4.18 14.71 7.55
N VAL A 352 5.50 14.77 7.65
CA VAL A 352 6.23 14.31 8.85
C VAL A 352 5.82 15.10 10.09
N THR A 353 5.74 16.43 10.00
CA THR A 353 5.40 17.26 11.17
C THR A 353 3.93 17.11 11.57
N GLU A 354 3.00 16.91 10.62
CA GLU A 354 1.60 16.61 10.91
C GLU A 354 1.48 15.29 11.67
N ALA A 355 2.16 14.24 11.22
CA ALA A 355 2.15 12.95 11.88
C ALA A 355 2.72 13.02 13.31
N LEU A 356 3.83 13.75 13.52
CA LEU A 356 4.42 13.96 14.83
C LEU A 356 3.49 14.78 15.74
N HIS A 357 2.82 15.80 15.18
CA HIS A 357 1.84 16.62 15.90
C HIS A 357 0.64 15.78 16.35
N LEU A 358 0.06 14.97 15.44
CA LEU A 358 -1.05 14.11 15.78
C LEU A 358 -0.67 13.06 16.83
N ALA A 359 0.51 12.48 16.72
CA ALA A 359 1.03 11.54 17.72
C ALA A 359 1.12 12.20 19.11
N HIS A 360 1.58 13.45 19.18
CA HIS A 360 1.60 14.25 20.41
C HIS A 360 0.18 14.50 20.94
N MET A 361 -0.74 14.97 20.10
CA MET A 361 -2.13 15.28 20.48
C MET A 361 -2.92 14.06 20.96
N THR A 362 -2.59 12.87 20.46
CA THR A 362 -3.22 11.61 20.88
C THR A 362 -2.58 10.99 22.13
N GLY A 363 -1.63 11.68 22.75
CA GLY A 363 -1.01 11.29 24.01
C GLY A 363 0.09 10.23 23.88
N LEU A 364 0.76 10.16 22.71
CA LEU A 364 1.99 9.40 22.62
C LEU A 364 3.07 10.11 23.45
N ALA A 365 3.81 9.32 24.25
CA ALA A 365 4.83 9.87 25.15
C ALA A 365 5.82 10.78 24.40
N ARG A 366 6.14 11.91 25.01
CA ARG A 366 7.12 12.88 24.52
C ARG A 366 8.45 12.18 24.17
N ASN A 367 9.04 12.61 23.07
CA ASN A 367 10.36 12.18 22.65
C ASN A 367 11.17 13.42 22.24
N ASP A 368 12.19 13.75 23.05
CA ASP A 368 13.00 14.95 22.84
C ASP A 368 13.76 14.94 21.50
N TYR A 369 14.13 13.76 20.99
CA TYR A 369 14.76 13.64 19.67
C TYR A 369 13.78 13.95 18.53
N ALA A 370 12.50 13.57 18.68
CA ALA A 370 11.46 13.90 17.70
C ALA A 370 11.21 15.41 17.66
N SER A 371 11.13 16.07 18.83
CA SER A 371 11.01 17.53 18.92
C SER A 371 12.23 18.23 18.31
N LEU A 372 13.44 17.74 18.61
CA LEU A 372 14.67 18.28 18.02
C LEU A 372 14.73 18.10 16.50
N LEU A 373 14.32 16.93 15.99
CA LEU A 373 14.20 16.68 14.54
C LEU A 373 13.25 17.69 13.91
N GLN A 374 12.05 17.84 14.46
CA GLN A 374 11.05 18.78 13.94
C GLN A 374 11.60 20.21 13.86
N LEU A 375 12.27 20.70 14.92
CA LEU A 375 12.91 22.02 14.92
C LEU A 375 13.98 22.16 13.81
N LYS A 376 14.79 21.14 13.57
CA LYS A 376 15.80 21.14 12.51
C LYS A 376 15.17 21.15 11.12
N LEU A 377 14.08 20.40 10.90
CA LEU A 377 13.34 20.42 9.63
C LEU A 377 12.80 21.82 9.32
N ILE A 378 12.27 22.54 10.33
CA ILE A 378 11.79 23.91 10.13
C ILE A 378 12.93 24.87 9.84
N ARG A 379 14.11 24.70 10.47
CA ARG A 379 15.30 25.51 10.14
C ARG A 379 15.77 25.32 8.70
N TYR A 380 15.61 24.15 8.14
CA TYR A 380 15.84 23.89 6.72
C TYR A 380 14.79 24.60 5.85
N LEU A 381 13.49 24.41 6.14
CA LEU A 381 12.39 25.05 5.41
C LEU A 381 12.47 26.57 5.42
N GLU A 382 12.86 27.19 6.53
CA GLU A 382 13.05 28.64 6.65
C GLU A 382 13.93 29.23 5.53
N LYS A 383 14.90 28.44 5.05
CA LYS A 383 15.83 28.84 3.98
C LYS A 383 15.39 28.40 2.58
N HIS A 384 14.62 27.30 2.47
CA HIS A 384 14.40 26.59 1.22
C HIS A 384 12.93 26.54 0.74
N TRP A 385 11.97 26.98 1.56
CA TRP A 385 10.55 26.87 1.21
C TRP A 385 10.16 27.59 -0.09
N GLN A 386 10.94 28.58 -0.52
CA GLN A 386 10.72 29.34 -1.75
C GLN A 386 11.26 28.63 -3.00
N GLU A 387 12.01 27.54 -2.85
CA GLU A 387 12.55 26.79 -3.98
C GLU A 387 11.44 26.01 -4.71
N PRO A 388 11.57 25.78 -6.03
CA PRO A 388 10.72 24.85 -6.75
C PRO A 388 11.10 23.40 -6.39
N ASP A 389 10.14 22.50 -6.47
CA ASP A 389 10.30 21.09 -6.14
C ASP A 389 9.66 20.17 -7.19
N GLU A 390 9.70 18.84 -6.98
CA GLU A 390 9.06 17.85 -7.84
C GLU A 390 7.60 17.58 -7.44
N GLY A 391 7.13 18.05 -6.27
CA GLY A 391 5.76 17.91 -5.79
C GLY A 391 5.33 16.50 -5.41
N ILE A 392 4.12 16.38 -4.87
CA ILE A 392 3.55 15.14 -4.31
C ILE A 392 3.51 13.96 -5.32
N TRP A 393 3.39 14.26 -6.60
CA TRP A 393 3.26 13.25 -7.67
C TRP A 393 4.60 12.83 -8.29
N GLU A 394 5.72 13.26 -7.72
CA GLU A 394 7.06 12.81 -8.12
C GLU A 394 7.36 13.09 -9.59
N VAL A 395 6.94 14.29 -10.07
CA VAL A 395 7.07 14.62 -11.49
C VAL A 395 8.52 14.48 -11.96
N ARG A 396 8.71 13.87 -13.11
CA ARG A 396 10.03 13.71 -13.77
C ARG A 396 10.35 14.87 -14.73
N GLY A 397 9.44 15.85 -14.80
CA GLY A 397 9.61 17.11 -15.51
C GLY A 397 10.44 18.13 -14.69
N PRO A 398 10.53 19.38 -15.17
CA PRO A 398 11.22 20.44 -14.43
C PRO A 398 10.50 20.76 -13.12
N ARG A 399 11.27 21.07 -12.07
CA ARG A 399 10.76 21.55 -10.78
C ARG A 399 9.86 22.77 -10.95
N ARG A 400 8.79 22.83 -10.17
CA ARG A 400 7.82 23.93 -10.17
C ARG A 400 7.52 24.38 -8.73
N HIS A 401 6.91 25.56 -8.59
CA HIS A 401 6.36 26.00 -7.31
C HIS A 401 4.96 25.43 -7.15
N PHE A 402 4.87 24.11 -6.80
CA PHE A 402 3.58 23.47 -6.57
C PHE A 402 2.87 24.08 -5.37
N VAL A 403 1.58 24.42 -5.54
CA VAL A 403 0.78 25.03 -4.48
C VAL A 403 0.66 24.11 -3.28
N HIS A 404 0.39 22.81 -3.52
CA HIS A 404 0.33 21.82 -2.46
C HIS A 404 1.62 21.76 -1.64
N SER A 405 2.79 21.72 -2.27
CA SER A 405 4.08 21.70 -1.58
C SER A 405 4.29 22.93 -0.69
N LYS A 406 3.85 24.12 -1.14
CA LYS A 406 3.91 25.35 -0.35
C LYS A 406 2.94 25.33 0.83
N VAL A 407 1.73 24.80 0.63
CA VAL A 407 0.76 24.57 1.71
C VAL A 407 1.34 23.63 2.76
N MET A 408 1.95 22.53 2.36
CA MET A 408 2.53 21.57 3.30
C MET A 408 3.77 22.13 4.03
N ALA A 409 4.58 22.97 3.37
CA ALA A 409 5.64 23.71 4.04
C ALA A 409 5.07 24.66 5.12
N TRP A 410 3.93 25.31 4.84
CA TRP A 410 3.19 26.10 5.84
C TRP A 410 2.68 25.21 6.99
N VAL A 411 2.14 24.02 6.70
CA VAL A 411 1.70 23.04 7.72
C VAL A 411 2.84 22.70 8.66
N ALA A 412 4.03 22.42 8.14
CA ALA A 412 5.20 22.12 8.95
C ALA A 412 5.51 23.24 9.98
N VAL A 413 5.49 24.49 9.55
CA VAL A 413 5.72 25.64 10.42
C VAL A 413 4.59 25.81 11.44
N ASP A 414 3.32 25.70 11.01
CA ASP A 414 2.14 25.84 11.89
C ASP A 414 2.12 24.78 13.00
N ARG A 415 2.39 23.51 12.65
CA ARG A 415 2.43 22.41 13.64
C ARG A 415 3.59 22.57 14.63
N THR A 416 4.71 23.12 14.17
CA THR A 416 5.86 23.39 15.05
C THR A 416 5.59 24.58 15.99
N ILE A 417 4.92 25.62 15.51
CA ILE A 417 4.45 26.73 16.37
C ILE A 417 3.56 26.18 17.48
N LYS A 418 2.59 25.31 17.16
CA LYS A 418 1.72 24.67 18.16
C LYS A 418 2.49 23.85 19.19
N LEU A 419 3.53 23.13 18.77
CA LEU A 419 4.42 22.39 19.68
C LEU A 419 5.18 23.31 20.65
N ILE A 420 5.61 24.49 20.20
CA ILE A 420 6.27 25.47 21.05
C ILE A 420 5.24 26.13 22.00
N GLU A 421 4.06 26.49 21.51
CA GLU A 421 2.99 27.10 22.31
C GLU A 421 2.48 26.17 23.41
N SER A 422 2.53 24.83 23.20
CA SER A 422 2.23 23.83 24.26
C SER A 422 3.32 23.70 25.32
N GLY A 423 4.50 24.30 25.09
CA GLY A 423 5.64 24.19 25.99
C GLY A 423 6.47 22.91 25.84
N ASP A 424 6.27 22.16 24.74
CA ASP A 424 6.96 20.90 24.46
C ASP A 424 8.22 21.05 23.63
N ALA A 425 8.50 22.26 23.15
CA ALA A 425 9.75 22.63 22.49
C ALA A 425 10.06 24.10 22.73
N ASP A 426 11.34 24.46 22.60
CA ASP A 426 11.82 25.84 22.61
C ASP A 426 12.24 26.26 21.20
N GLY A 427 11.81 27.45 20.75
CA GLY A 427 12.15 27.97 19.43
C GLY A 427 11.84 29.46 19.27
N PRO A 428 12.22 30.05 18.13
CA PRO A 428 12.01 31.49 17.87
C PRO A 428 10.53 31.71 17.43
N LEU A 429 9.63 31.64 18.39
CA LEU A 429 8.18 31.63 18.18
C LEU A 429 7.70 32.79 17.29
N GLU A 430 8.11 34.01 17.56
CA GLU A 430 7.65 35.20 16.81
C GLU A 430 8.21 35.22 15.36
N GLU A 431 9.45 34.77 15.16
CA GLU A 431 10.04 34.64 13.82
C GLU A 431 9.26 33.64 12.98
N TRP A 432 8.90 32.47 13.57
CA TRP A 432 8.18 31.44 12.85
C TRP A 432 6.69 31.75 12.66
N LYS A 433 6.08 32.53 13.55
CA LYS A 433 4.75 33.11 13.28
C LYS A 433 4.78 34.04 12.06
N GLN A 434 5.79 34.90 11.97
CA GLN A 434 5.96 35.74 10.80
C GLN A 434 6.20 34.94 9.53
N LEU A 435 7.07 33.93 9.59
CA LEU A 435 7.33 33.01 8.47
C LEU A 435 6.05 32.32 7.99
N ARG A 436 5.26 31.77 8.92
CA ARG A 436 3.97 31.16 8.62
C ARG A 436 3.02 32.12 7.91
N ASP A 437 2.91 33.34 8.40
CA ASP A 437 2.03 34.37 7.84
C ASP A 437 2.51 34.84 6.45
N ASP A 438 3.83 34.89 6.23
CA ASP A 438 4.43 35.20 4.94
C ASP A 438 4.19 34.07 3.92
N MET A 439 4.35 32.81 4.31
CA MET A 439 4.01 31.64 3.49
C MET A 439 2.53 31.65 3.10
N HIS A 440 1.63 31.88 4.06
CA HIS A 440 0.19 31.92 3.81
C HIS A 440 -0.16 33.01 2.78
N ARG A 441 0.42 34.20 2.93
CA ARG A 441 0.23 35.32 2.01
C ARG A 441 0.74 34.97 0.61
N ASP A 442 1.95 34.43 0.51
CA ASP A 442 2.57 34.07 -0.77
C ASP A 442 1.74 33.06 -1.56
N VAL A 443 1.27 32.00 -0.89
CA VAL A 443 0.40 30.99 -1.51
C VAL A 443 -0.93 31.61 -1.96
N CYS A 444 -1.56 32.42 -1.11
CA CYS A 444 -2.84 33.07 -1.45
C CYS A 444 -2.71 34.09 -2.59
N GLU A 445 -1.57 34.73 -2.75
CA GLU A 445 -1.31 35.71 -3.82
C GLU A 445 -0.91 35.05 -5.13
N LYS A 446 -0.04 34.02 -5.11
CA LYS A 446 0.58 33.44 -6.29
C LYS A 446 -0.09 32.14 -6.77
N GLY A 447 -0.68 31.38 -5.83
CA GLY A 447 -1.29 30.09 -6.10
C GLY A 447 -2.79 30.15 -6.45
N TYR A 448 -3.43 31.32 -6.32
CA TYR A 448 -4.87 31.49 -6.54
C TYR A 448 -5.17 32.33 -7.77
N ASP A 449 -5.90 31.73 -8.72
CA ASP A 449 -6.41 32.41 -9.91
C ASP A 449 -7.78 33.07 -9.61
N LYS A 450 -7.78 34.40 -9.52
CA LYS A 450 -8.98 35.19 -9.17
C LYS A 450 -10.05 35.16 -10.27
N GLU A 451 -9.66 34.99 -11.54
CA GLU A 451 -10.59 34.96 -12.66
C GLU A 451 -11.34 33.63 -12.69
N ARG A 452 -10.65 32.54 -12.39
CA ARG A 452 -11.22 31.19 -12.33
C ARG A 452 -11.82 30.84 -10.97
N ASN A 453 -11.58 31.66 -9.94
CA ASN A 453 -11.98 31.42 -8.55
C ASN A 453 -11.46 30.07 -8.02
N THR A 454 -10.20 29.72 -8.30
CA THR A 454 -9.61 28.44 -7.88
C THR A 454 -8.13 28.57 -7.58
N PHE A 455 -7.61 27.79 -6.64
CA PHE A 455 -6.18 27.51 -6.59
C PHE A 455 -5.76 26.71 -7.83
N THR A 456 -4.49 26.82 -8.21
CA THR A 456 -3.90 26.16 -9.38
C THR A 456 -2.79 25.21 -8.97
N GLN A 457 -2.40 24.28 -9.82
CA GLN A 457 -1.38 23.28 -9.56
C GLN A 457 -0.05 23.90 -9.10
N SER A 458 0.40 24.93 -9.81
CA SER A 458 1.66 25.63 -9.50
C SER A 458 1.53 27.11 -9.79
N TYR A 459 2.43 27.92 -9.21
CA TYR A 459 2.44 29.36 -9.41
C TYR A 459 2.53 29.73 -10.90
N GLY A 460 1.62 30.61 -11.34
CA GLY A 460 1.54 31.04 -12.74
C GLY A 460 0.94 30.04 -13.71
N SER A 461 0.54 28.85 -13.27
CA SER A 461 -0.20 27.86 -14.05
C SER A 461 -1.70 28.18 -14.06
N LYS A 462 -2.42 27.62 -15.03
CA LYS A 462 -3.88 27.53 -15.05
C LYS A 462 -4.40 26.11 -14.80
N GLU A 463 -3.49 25.15 -14.70
CA GLU A 463 -3.82 23.74 -14.51
C GLU A 463 -4.37 23.50 -13.10
N LEU A 464 -5.25 22.50 -13.00
CA LEU A 464 -5.75 21.99 -11.72
C LEU A 464 -4.98 20.74 -11.30
N ASP A 465 -5.05 20.47 -10.01
CA ASP A 465 -4.45 19.32 -9.37
C ASP A 465 -5.32 18.87 -8.19
N ALA A 466 -5.57 17.58 -8.08
CA ALA A 466 -6.39 17.03 -7.01
C ALA A 466 -5.76 17.21 -5.61
N SER A 467 -4.44 17.38 -5.51
CA SER A 467 -3.78 17.66 -4.23
C SER A 467 -4.23 18.97 -3.58
N LEU A 468 -4.84 19.89 -4.36
CA LEU A 468 -5.43 21.12 -3.84
C LEU A 468 -6.64 20.86 -2.93
N LEU A 469 -7.25 19.67 -2.99
CA LEU A 469 -8.29 19.22 -2.05
C LEU A 469 -7.74 19.09 -0.62
N LEU A 470 -6.44 18.95 -0.44
CA LEU A 470 -5.83 18.88 0.88
C LEU A 470 -5.74 20.25 1.58
N ILE A 471 -5.96 21.36 0.89
CA ILE A 471 -5.91 22.72 1.46
C ILE A 471 -6.81 22.88 2.70
N PRO A 472 -8.12 22.58 2.64
CA PRO A 472 -8.98 22.66 3.82
C PRO A 472 -8.72 21.54 4.84
N GLN A 473 -8.32 20.36 4.38
CA GLN A 473 -8.06 19.21 5.25
C GLN A 473 -6.86 19.46 6.17
N MET A 474 -5.84 20.17 5.69
CA MET A 474 -4.66 20.58 6.46
C MET A 474 -4.90 21.84 7.30
N GLY A 475 -6.07 22.47 7.18
CA GLY A 475 -6.42 23.68 7.92
C GLY A 475 -5.70 24.96 7.43
N PHE A 476 -5.20 24.96 6.20
CA PHE A 476 -4.56 26.15 5.59
C PHE A 476 -5.59 27.26 5.36
N LEU A 477 -6.78 26.90 4.90
CA LEU A 477 -7.97 27.75 4.83
C LEU A 477 -9.18 27.02 5.42
N PRO A 478 -10.15 27.75 6.01
CA PRO A 478 -11.38 27.12 6.50
C PRO A 478 -12.22 26.58 5.32
N PRO A 479 -13.00 25.50 5.53
CA PRO A 479 -13.78 24.88 4.45
C PRO A 479 -14.82 25.80 3.80
N ASP A 480 -15.32 26.79 4.53
CA ASP A 480 -16.30 27.77 4.07
C ASP A 480 -15.67 28.99 3.34
N ASP A 481 -14.35 29.03 3.19
CA ASP A 481 -13.68 30.05 2.38
C ASP A 481 -14.08 29.90 0.92
N LYS A 482 -14.48 31.01 0.28
CA LYS A 482 -14.94 31.02 -1.11
C LYS A 482 -13.90 30.50 -2.10
N ARG A 483 -12.61 30.63 -1.78
CA ARG A 483 -11.49 30.12 -2.60
C ARG A 483 -11.43 28.60 -2.54
N VAL A 484 -11.68 28.02 -1.37
CA VAL A 484 -11.76 26.57 -1.17
C VAL A 484 -12.97 26.00 -1.92
N ILE A 485 -14.16 26.57 -1.71
CA ILE A 485 -15.36 26.13 -2.42
C ILE A 485 -15.17 26.20 -3.94
N GLY A 486 -14.63 27.32 -4.45
CA GLY A 486 -14.36 27.48 -5.89
C GLY A 486 -13.35 26.46 -6.42
N THR A 487 -12.34 26.08 -5.63
CA THR A 487 -11.36 25.06 -6.00
C THR A 487 -12.00 23.66 -6.06
N ILE A 488 -12.81 23.30 -5.07
CA ILE A 488 -13.54 22.02 -5.05
C ILE A 488 -14.46 21.92 -6.28
N GLU A 489 -15.23 22.98 -6.58
CA GLU A 489 -16.12 23.02 -7.73
C GLU A 489 -15.38 22.96 -9.07
N ALA A 490 -14.22 23.61 -9.18
CA ALA A 490 -13.38 23.57 -10.37
C ALA A 490 -12.82 22.16 -10.59
N ILE A 491 -12.26 21.52 -9.56
CA ILE A 491 -11.76 20.14 -9.62
C ILE A 491 -12.89 19.17 -9.98
N GLN A 492 -14.06 19.29 -9.33
CA GLN A 492 -15.21 18.46 -9.64
C GLN A 492 -15.68 18.61 -11.09
N ARG A 493 -15.59 19.80 -11.66
CA ARG A 493 -15.99 20.07 -13.06
C ARG A 493 -14.96 19.61 -14.08
N GLU A 494 -13.66 19.77 -13.81
CA GLU A 494 -12.60 19.68 -14.80
C GLU A 494 -11.73 18.40 -14.67
N LEU A 495 -11.64 17.81 -13.48
CA LEU A 495 -10.87 16.57 -13.25
C LEU A 495 -11.75 15.33 -13.03
N SER A 496 -13.10 15.46 -13.17
CA SER A 496 -13.97 14.28 -13.07
C SER A 496 -13.96 13.46 -14.37
N THR A 497 -13.77 12.16 -14.20
CA THR A 497 -14.05 11.19 -15.28
C THR A 497 -15.57 11.12 -15.55
N PRO A 498 -16.01 10.54 -16.69
CA PRO A 498 -17.44 10.33 -16.97
C PRO A 498 -18.17 9.53 -15.88
N ASP A 499 -17.45 8.65 -15.19
CA ASP A 499 -17.98 7.90 -14.04
C ASP A 499 -17.93 8.70 -12.72
N GLY A 500 -17.40 9.94 -12.72
CA GLY A 500 -17.34 10.83 -11.56
C GLY A 500 -16.22 10.54 -10.56
N PHE A 501 -15.17 9.83 -10.96
CA PHE A 501 -13.92 9.72 -10.21
C PHE A 501 -13.01 10.90 -10.54
N ILE A 502 -12.12 11.26 -9.63
CA ILE A 502 -11.23 12.42 -9.76
C ILE A 502 -9.85 11.98 -10.23
N LEU A 503 -9.39 12.55 -11.34
CA LEU A 503 -8.02 12.42 -11.82
C LEU A 503 -7.04 13.23 -10.97
N ARG A 504 -5.76 12.83 -10.92
CA ARG A 504 -4.70 13.59 -10.23
C ARG A 504 -4.53 14.98 -10.85
N TYR A 505 -4.42 15.03 -12.17
CA TYR A 505 -4.25 16.21 -13.01
C TYR A 505 -4.67 15.84 -14.45
N PRO A 506 -4.77 16.79 -15.40
CA PRO A 506 -5.06 16.46 -16.79
C PRO A 506 -3.91 15.67 -17.42
N THR A 507 -4.20 14.51 -18.00
CA THR A 507 -3.25 13.64 -18.73
C THR A 507 -3.45 13.67 -20.23
N GLU A 508 -4.60 14.19 -20.73
CA GLU A 508 -4.96 14.24 -22.14
C GLU A 508 -4.76 15.63 -22.76
N GLY A 509 -4.48 15.69 -24.07
CA GLY A 509 -4.39 16.91 -24.86
C GLY A 509 -3.09 17.70 -24.67
N ASP A 510 -3.18 19.04 -24.82
CA ASP A 510 -2.03 19.95 -24.68
C ASP A 510 -1.50 20.04 -23.22
N HIS A 511 -2.22 19.45 -22.28
CA HIS A 511 -1.91 19.41 -20.86
C HIS A 511 -1.09 18.16 -20.47
N ALA A 512 -0.94 17.20 -21.39
CA ALA A 512 -0.13 16.02 -21.18
C ALA A 512 1.32 16.41 -20.89
N GLY A 513 1.92 15.80 -19.86
CA GLY A 513 3.34 15.95 -19.58
C GLY A 513 3.71 16.88 -18.43
N VAL A 514 2.78 17.17 -17.48
CA VAL A 514 3.14 17.80 -16.20
C VAL A 514 4.17 16.93 -15.47
N ASP A 515 4.00 15.62 -15.51
CA ASP A 515 4.87 14.63 -14.91
C ASP A 515 6.06 14.22 -15.79
N GLY A 516 6.08 14.64 -17.06
CA GLY A 516 7.15 14.32 -18.02
C GLY A 516 7.11 12.86 -18.53
N LEU A 517 5.99 12.16 -18.36
CA LEU A 517 5.82 10.75 -18.73
C LEU A 517 4.82 10.61 -19.90
N PRO A 518 5.03 9.66 -20.82
CA PRO A 518 4.06 9.34 -21.85
C PRO A 518 2.93 8.44 -21.32
N GLY A 519 1.80 8.44 -22.03
CA GLY A 519 0.65 7.57 -21.75
C GLY A 519 -0.37 8.17 -20.79
N ASP A 520 -1.50 7.50 -20.69
CA ASP A 520 -2.58 7.81 -19.75
C ASP A 520 -2.34 7.10 -18.41
N GLU A 521 -3.22 7.36 -17.47
CA GLU A 521 -3.31 6.66 -16.19
C GLU A 521 -4.77 6.41 -15.80
N GLY A 522 -5.01 5.57 -14.82
CA GLY A 522 -6.31 5.39 -14.19
C GLY A 522 -6.69 6.59 -13.33
N ALA A 523 -7.87 6.53 -12.73
CA ALA A 523 -8.25 7.48 -11.67
C ALA A 523 -7.59 7.05 -10.35
N PHE A 524 -6.68 7.85 -9.84
CA PHE A 524 -6.01 7.62 -8.56
C PHE A 524 -7.05 7.69 -7.42
N LEU A 525 -7.29 6.57 -6.75
CA LEU A 525 -8.43 6.43 -5.84
C LEU A 525 -8.41 7.43 -4.69
N ALA A 526 -7.24 7.77 -4.16
CA ALA A 526 -7.10 8.74 -3.09
C ALA A 526 -7.72 10.11 -3.44
N CYS A 527 -7.57 10.58 -4.69
CA CYS A 527 -8.13 11.86 -5.12
C CYS A 527 -9.66 11.90 -5.01
N SER A 528 -10.32 10.78 -5.32
CA SER A 528 -11.77 10.67 -5.20
C SER A 528 -12.24 10.60 -3.74
N PHE A 529 -11.46 9.97 -2.85
CA PHE A 529 -11.72 10.00 -1.41
C PHE A 529 -11.54 11.42 -0.84
N TRP A 530 -10.49 12.16 -1.23
CA TRP A 530 -10.30 13.55 -0.83
C TRP A 530 -11.44 14.44 -1.28
N MET A 531 -11.98 14.22 -2.49
CA MET A 531 -13.18 14.93 -2.95
C MET A 531 -14.38 14.61 -2.05
N ALA A 532 -14.58 13.36 -1.64
CA ALA A 532 -15.66 13.00 -0.73
C ALA A 532 -15.50 13.68 0.64
N ASP A 533 -14.26 13.76 1.14
CA ASP A 533 -13.95 14.48 2.38
C ASP A 533 -14.30 15.96 2.31
N ASP A 534 -13.89 16.63 1.24
CA ASP A 534 -14.14 18.05 1.04
C ASP A 534 -15.62 18.36 0.84
N LEU A 535 -16.33 17.51 0.09
CA LEU A 535 -17.79 17.63 -0.02
C LEU A 535 -18.48 17.54 1.35
N ALA A 536 -18.03 16.63 2.22
CA ALA A 536 -18.54 16.54 3.58
C ALA A 536 -18.19 17.79 4.42
N MET A 537 -16.97 18.32 4.27
CA MET A 537 -16.51 19.52 5.00
C MET A 537 -17.29 20.79 4.62
N ILE A 538 -17.71 20.92 3.36
CA ILE A 538 -18.52 22.07 2.89
C ILE A 538 -20.02 21.84 3.05
N GLY A 539 -20.46 20.78 3.75
CA GLY A 539 -21.86 20.48 4.04
C GLY A 539 -22.63 19.72 2.95
N ARG A 540 -21.97 19.30 1.85
CA ARG A 540 -22.58 18.48 0.78
C ARG A 540 -22.51 16.98 1.14
N VAL A 541 -22.98 16.62 2.33
CA VAL A 541 -22.81 15.30 2.96
C VAL A 541 -23.43 14.16 2.14
N ASP A 542 -24.58 14.39 1.50
CA ASP A 542 -25.24 13.34 0.69
C ASP A 542 -24.44 13.01 -0.58
N GLU A 543 -23.80 14.01 -1.18
CA GLU A 543 -22.92 13.79 -2.34
C GLU A 543 -21.63 13.09 -1.91
N ALA A 544 -21.05 13.51 -0.80
CA ALA A 544 -19.89 12.84 -0.19
C ALA A 544 -20.18 11.35 0.06
N ARG A 545 -21.32 11.03 0.66
CA ARG A 545 -21.74 9.65 0.92
C ARG A 545 -21.91 8.85 -0.36
N LYS A 546 -22.59 9.39 -1.37
CA LYS A 546 -22.77 8.71 -2.66
C LYS A 546 -21.45 8.40 -3.34
N LEU A 547 -20.50 9.35 -3.33
CA LEU A 547 -19.18 9.13 -3.90
C LEU A 547 -18.41 8.07 -3.09
N PHE A 548 -18.44 8.14 -1.77
CA PHE A 548 -17.79 7.18 -0.88
C PHE A 548 -18.34 5.75 -1.07
N GLU A 549 -19.65 5.57 -1.10
CA GLU A 549 -20.28 4.25 -1.33
C GLU A 549 -19.94 3.69 -2.71
N LYS A 550 -19.83 4.57 -3.71
CA LYS A 550 -19.37 4.19 -5.04
C LYS A 550 -17.91 3.72 -5.01
N LEU A 551 -17.02 4.41 -4.30
CA LEU A 551 -15.62 4.01 -4.12
C LEU A 551 -15.53 2.67 -3.37
N LEU A 552 -16.35 2.45 -2.34
CA LEU A 552 -16.43 1.16 -1.65
C LEU A 552 -16.81 0.01 -2.59
N SER A 553 -17.62 0.27 -3.63
CA SER A 553 -18.02 -0.75 -4.62
C SER A 553 -16.89 -1.16 -5.58
N LEU A 554 -15.78 -0.42 -5.62
CA LEU A 554 -14.59 -0.76 -6.43
C LEU A 554 -13.67 -1.78 -5.74
N ARG A 555 -13.84 -1.98 -4.43
CA ARG A 555 -13.08 -3.00 -3.70
C ARG A 555 -13.34 -4.37 -4.33
N ASN A 556 -12.33 -5.22 -4.31
CA ASN A 556 -12.55 -6.61 -4.71
C ASN A 556 -13.43 -7.36 -3.69
N ASP A 557 -13.73 -8.64 -3.97
CA ASP A 557 -14.55 -9.50 -3.11
C ASP A 557 -14.00 -9.71 -1.68
N LEU A 558 -12.76 -9.31 -1.44
CA LEU A 558 -12.07 -9.38 -0.15
C LEU A 558 -11.86 -8.01 0.51
N GLY A 559 -12.42 -6.95 -0.07
CA GLY A 559 -12.35 -5.59 0.46
C GLY A 559 -11.05 -4.84 0.17
N LEU A 560 -10.24 -5.30 -0.79
CA LEU A 560 -8.94 -4.72 -1.13
C LEU A 560 -9.02 -3.75 -2.32
N LEU A 561 -8.15 -2.74 -2.32
CA LEU A 561 -8.02 -1.71 -3.35
C LEU A 561 -6.60 -1.66 -3.90
N ALA A 562 -6.47 -1.53 -5.22
CA ALA A 562 -5.24 -1.13 -5.89
C ALA A 562 -5.04 0.39 -5.80
N GLU A 563 -4.01 0.89 -6.46
CA GLU A 563 -3.69 2.31 -6.54
C GLU A 563 -4.75 3.11 -7.28
N GLU A 564 -5.21 2.58 -8.42
CA GLU A 564 -6.07 3.29 -9.35
C GLU A 564 -7.22 2.42 -9.86
N TRP A 565 -8.19 3.09 -10.44
CA TRP A 565 -9.28 2.50 -11.19
C TRP A 565 -9.24 2.97 -12.65
N ASP A 566 -9.14 2.04 -13.59
CA ASP A 566 -9.31 2.37 -15.00
C ASP A 566 -10.81 2.41 -15.36
N PRO A 567 -11.37 3.61 -15.61
CA PRO A 567 -12.80 3.74 -15.93
C PRO A 567 -13.16 3.22 -17.33
N ARG A 568 -12.17 3.05 -18.23
CA ARG A 568 -12.35 2.52 -19.58
C ARG A 568 -12.43 1.00 -19.55
N LEU A 569 -11.48 0.36 -18.87
CA LEU A 569 -11.39 -1.09 -18.76
C LEU A 569 -12.26 -1.66 -17.64
N LYS A 570 -12.77 -0.81 -16.74
CA LYS A 570 -13.59 -1.17 -15.56
C LYS A 570 -12.87 -2.18 -14.68
N ARG A 571 -11.63 -1.87 -14.31
CA ARG A 571 -10.78 -2.74 -13.50
C ARG A 571 -9.80 -1.94 -12.63
N GLN A 572 -9.31 -2.58 -11.60
CA GLN A 572 -8.23 -2.05 -10.78
C GLN A 572 -6.90 -2.12 -11.53
N VAL A 573 -6.06 -1.08 -11.38
CA VAL A 573 -4.72 -0.96 -11.97
C VAL A 573 -3.75 -0.35 -10.95
N GLY A 574 -2.44 -0.41 -11.21
CA GLY A 574 -1.41 0.01 -10.27
C GLY A 574 -1.07 -1.04 -9.23
N ASN A 575 -0.15 -0.73 -8.32
CA ASN A 575 0.31 -1.65 -7.30
C ASN A 575 -0.78 -2.03 -6.30
N PHE A 576 -0.73 -3.27 -5.77
CA PHE A 576 -1.86 -3.87 -5.04
C PHE A 576 -1.42 -4.76 -3.86
N PRO A 577 -2.16 -4.71 -2.72
CA PRO A 577 -3.04 -3.61 -2.33
C PRO A 577 -2.22 -2.36 -1.99
N GLN A 578 -2.82 -1.17 -2.18
CA GLN A 578 -2.12 0.10 -2.04
C GLN A 578 -2.52 0.81 -0.75
N ALA A 579 -1.52 1.15 0.09
CA ALA A 579 -1.75 1.87 1.34
C ALA A 579 -2.47 3.20 1.13
N PHE A 580 -2.05 3.97 0.13
CA PHE A 580 -2.58 5.29 -0.20
C PHE A 580 -4.02 5.29 -0.73
N SER A 581 -4.62 4.12 -0.99
CA SER A 581 -6.05 3.94 -1.28
C SER A 581 -6.84 3.55 -0.03
N HIS A 582 -6.24 2.77 0.86
CA HIS A 582 -6.89 2.31 2.10
C HIS A 582 -6.93 3.39 3.19
N VAL A 583 -5.94 4.28 3.25
CA VAL A 583 -5.89 5.38 4.23
C VAL A 583 -7.08 6.34 4.09
N PRO A 584 -7.30 6.97 2.93
CA PRO A 584 -8.39 7.94 2.81
C PRO A 584 -9.77 7.28 2.88
N LEU A 585 -9.90 5.98 2.60
CA LEU A 585 -11.11 5.23 2.89
C LEU A 585 -11.47 5.30 4.39
N ILE A 586 -10.47 5.10 5.27
CA ILE A 586 -10.66 5.18 6.73
C ILE A 586 -11.03 6.61 7.13
N ASP A 587 -10.29 7.61 6.64
CA ASP A 587 -10.49 9.01 7.00
C ASP A 587 -11.86 9.52 6.56
N THR A 588 -12.30 9.18 5.35
CA THR A 588 -13.66 9.51 4.86
C THR A 588 -14.75 8.83 5.69
N ALA A 589 -14.57 7.56 6.07
CA ALA A 589 -15.51 6.86 6.93
C ALA A 589 -15.64 7.54 8.31
N LEU A 590 -14.52 7.95 8.91
CA LEU A 590 -14.48 8.70 10.18
C LEU A 590 -15.21 10.04 10.04
N ARG A 591 -14.94 10.80 8.98
CA ARG A 591 -15.55 12.11 8.72
C ARG A 591 -17.04 12.02 8.50
N LEU A 592 -17.51 11.10 7.66
CA LEU A 592 -18.93 10.88 7.42
C LEU A 592 -19.68 10.46 8.69
N THR A 593 -19.02 9.67 9.55
CA THR A 593 -19.61 9.27 10.84
C THR A 593 -19.70 10.47 11.78
N ALA A 594 -18.68 11.31 11.87
CA ALA A 594 -18.67 12.50 12.73
C ALA A 594 -19.65 13.59 12.28
N SER A 595 -19.92 13.73 10.98
CA SER A 595 -20.89 14.70 10.45
C SER A 595 -22.37 14.39 10.73
N GLY A 596 -22.65 13.31 11.50
CA GLY A 596 -24.02 12.97 11.93
C GLY A 596 -24.91 12.46 10.80
N ALA A 597 -24.35 12.03 9.70
CA ALA A 597 -25.04 11.52 8.51
C ALA A 597 -25.94 10.28 8.76
N TYR A 598 -26.05 9.82 10.01
CA TYR A 598 -26.79 8.61 10.42
C TYR A 598 -27.73 8.85 11.60
N GLY A 599 -28.17 10.09 11.81
CA GLY A 599 -29.26 10.43 12.73
C GLY A 599 -30.61 10.30 12.01
N GLY A 600 -31.17 9.08 11.97
CA GLY A 600 -32.51 8.85 11.43
C GLY A 600 -32.92 7.42 11.66
#